data_d282c1a725f66ca185f243529c230893
#
_entry.id   d282c1a725f66ca185f243529c230893
#
_cell.length_a   1.000
_cell.length_b   1.000
_cell.length_c   1.000
_cell.angle_alpha   90.00
_cell.angle_beta   90.00
_cell.angle_gamma   90.00
#
_symmetry.space_group_name_H-M   'P 1'
#
loop_
_entity.id
_entity.type
_entity.pdbx_description
1 polymer ?
#
loop_
_entity_poly.entity_id
_entity_poly.type
_entity_poly.pdbx_seq_one_letter_code
_entity_poly.pdbx_strand_id
1 'polypeptide(L)'
;MRSPLRVNWLDISARAIDDSTVEFMLPAVYAGFSHALTFPVIPKHILQSVSPSSMREADFSSNPVGSGPFAVKRVQTSESTNSTDVVRMEPNTKYYRAVSTLSRLELRAYGNESLLVKAVNSGEVSAASGLSLSAADNIKSKQYSTKHWLLNKGVYLLMNNRSQTLQDARVRQALRYATDTSSIRATVGDNVARLDTPILQSQIAQKLPAAPDYSLDKAKALLKEAGWTYNQGQWKGKDGRPLAVAVTTSSGRDEYKKIVDALKQQWSKLGVDVQLREIDTSSTTTSFVQSVLQPRDYDALLYELELGADPDVFAYWHSSQASASGYNFANYSNRTVDNDLVGGRSRTNSALRAAKYIQFVNQWLNDAPAIGLYQSVGSYVLNNGASIVEPRGSLNTMNDRYADVTTWSTGKASVYKTP
;
A
#
# COMPACT_ATOMS: atom_id res chain seq x y z
N MET A 1 6.63 -1.75 15.01
CA MET A 1 6.59 -0.48 14.26
C MET A 1 5.28 0.24 14.53
N ARG A 2 5.29 1.57 14.54
CA ARG A 2 4.07 2.38 14.63
C ARG A 2 3.64 2.78 13.21
N SER A 3 2.49 3.40 13.00
CA SER A 3 2.03 3.82 11.67
C SER A 3 3.07 4.67 10.90
N PRO A 4 3.22 4.52 9.57
CA PRO A 4 4.06 5.42 8.75
C PRO A 4 3.59 6.89 8.83
N LEU A 5 2.30 7.10 9.09
CA LEU A 5 1.73 8.44 9.29
C LEU A 5 2.21 9.13 10.57
N ARG A 6 2.82 8.40 11.52
CA ARG A 6 3.29 8.99 12.78
C ARG A 6 4.27 10.13 12.56
N VAL A 7 5.14 10.03 11.57
CA VAL A 7 6.13 11.09 11.27
C VAL A 7 5.46 12.41 10.92
N ASN A 8 4.24 12.39 10.40
CA ASN A 8 3.47 13.59 10.04
C ASN A 8 2.83 14.28 11.24
N TRP A 9 2.82 13.64 12.42
CA TRP A 9 2.20 14.13 13.65
C TRP A 9 3.20 14.43 14.77
N LEU A 10 4.50 14.34 14.48
CA LEU A 10 5.52 14.68 15.48
C LEU A 10 5.46 16.17 15.79
N ASP A 11 5.43 16.48 17.08
CA ASP A 11 5.46 17.84 17.61
C ASP A 11 4.28 18.74 17.18
N ILE A 12 3.19 18.13 16.66
CA ILE A 12 1.93 18.82 16.41
C ILE A 12 1.10 18.77 17.69
N SER A 13 0.64 19.93 18.13
CA SER A 13 -0.33 20.05 19.22
C SER A 13 -1.72 20.40 18.69
N ALA A 14 -2.76 19.92 19.37
CA ALA A 14 -4.16 20.22 19.05
C ALA A 14 -4.86 20.85 20.25
N ARG A 15 -5.66 21.89 20.01
CA ARG A 15 -6.44 22.61 21.04
C ARG A 15 -7.86 22.84 20.53
N ALA A 16 -8.85 22.52 21.35
CA ALA A 16 -10.22 22.96 21.12
C ALA A 16 -10.33 24.45 21.47
N ILE A 17 -10.79 25.26 20.53
CA ILE A 17 -11.07 26.68 20.72
C ILE A 17 -12.50 26.86 21.25
N ASP A 18 -13.44 26.13 20.66
CA ASP A 18 -14.86 26.06 21.03
C ASP A 18 -15.41 24.67 20.65
N ASP A 19 -16.74 24.48 20.77
CA ASP A 19 -17.44 23.22 20.54
C ASP A 19 -17.36 22.73 19.07
N SER A 20 -16.95 23.58 18.14
CA SER A 20 -16.91 23.30 16.70
C SER A 20 -15.56 23.56 16.02
N THR A 21 -14.60 24.15 16.77
CA THR A 21 -13.33 24.60 16.23
C THR A 21 -12.14 23.93 16.94
N VAL A 22 -11.28 23.29 16.15
CA VAL A 22 -10.01 22.72 16.62
C VAL A 22 -8.85 23.43 15.92
N GLU A 23 -7.92 23.93 16.69
CA GLU A 23 -6.68 24.53 16.22
C GLU A 23 -5.54 23.50 16.30
N PHE A 24 -4.77 23.39 15.23
CA PHE A 24 -3.54 22.61 15.19
C PHE A 24 -2.33 23.53 15.06
N MET A 25 -1.37 23.38 15.96
CA MET A 25 -0.11 24.09 15.92
C MET A 25 0.97 23.17 15.35
N LEU A 26 1.48 23.52 14.18
CA LEU A 26 2.51 22.78 13.47
C LEU A 26 3.89 23.37 13.76
N PRO A 27 4.93 22.56 14.01
CA PRO A 27 6.28 23.04 14.29
C PRO A 27 6.93 23.71 13.06
N ALA A 28 6.47 23.37 11.86
CA ALA A 28 6.90 23.93 10.59
C ALA A 28 5.77 23.85 9.55
N VAL A 29 5.93 24.58 8.44
CA VAL A 29 4.98 24.46 7.31
C VAL A 29 4.94 23.02 6.82
N TYR A 30 3.75 22.44 6.78
CA TYR A 30 3.48 21.10 6.24
C TYR A 30 2.36 21.17 5.22
N ALA A 31 2.70 21.20 3.93
CA ALA A 31 1.76 21.37 2.83
C ALA A 31 0.76 20.22 2.69
N GLY A 32 1.14 19.00 3.07
CA GLY A 32 0.29 17.81 3.08
C GLY A 32 -0.61 17.66 4.31
N PHE A 33 -0.67 18.64 5.21
CA PHE A 33 -1.35 18.48 6.49
C PHE A 33 -2.85 18.15 6.38
N SER A 34 -3.54 18.74 5.41
CA SER A 34 -4.96 18.42 5.16
C SER A 34 -5.21 16.94 4.87
N HIS A 35 -4.27 16.27 4.19
CA HIS A 35 -4.33 14.82 3.95
C HIS A 35 -4.05 14.01 5.21
N ALA A 36 -3.28 14.55 6.16
CA ALA A 36 -3.03 13.92 7.46
C ALA A 36 -4.25 13.94 8.39
N LEU A 37 -5.24 14.82 8.15
CA LEU A 37 -6.49 14.90 8.92
C LEU A 37 -7.49 13.78 8.63
N THR A 38 -7.20 12.86 7.72
CA THR A 38 -8.04 11.71 7.39
C THR A 38 -7.82 10.54 8.34
N PHE A 39 -8.03 10.73 9.64
CA PHE A 39 -7.91 9.69 10.66
C PHE A 39 -9.23 9.54 11.45
N PRO A 40 -9.50 8.35 12.02
CA PRO A 40 -10.67 8.14 12.88
C PRO A 40 -10.58 8.98 14.17
N VAL A 41 -11.65 9.71 14.46
CA VAL A 41 -11.78 10.47 15.71
C VAL A 41 -12.38 9.56 16.79
N ILE A 42 -11.82 9.58 17.99
CA ILE A 42 -12.27 8.78 19.12
C ILE A 42 -12.97 9.63 20.18
N PRO A 43 -14.02 9.13 20.87
CA PRO A 43 -14.81 9.89 21.82
C PRO A 43 -14.08 10.06 23.18
N LYS A 44 -13.73 11.31 23.52
CA LYS A 44 -13.04 11.63 24.78
C LYS A 44 -13.83 11.13 26.00
N HIS A 45 -15.14 11.32 26.04
CA HIS A 45 -15.98 10.97 27.20
C HIS A 45 -15.99 9.46 27.51
N ILE A 46 -15.64 8.60 26.56
CA ILE A 46 -15.53 7.15 26.75
C ILE A 46 -14.07 6.76 27.06
N LEU A 47 -13.12 7.37 26.39
CA LEU A 47 -11.73 6.89 26.35
C LEU A 47 -10.72 7.72 27.16
N GLN A 48 -11.15 8.79 27.81
CA GLN A 48 -10.23 9.67 28.56
C GLN A 48 -9.47 8.98 29.70
N SER A 49 -10.01 7.89 30.26
CA SER A 49 -9.38 7.09 31.31
C SER A 49 -8.64 5.88 30.79
N VAL A 50 -8.71 5.59 29.48
CA VAL A 50 -8.06 4.43 28.87
C VAL A 50 -6.67 4.82 28.37
N SER A 51 -5.63 4.10 28.82
CA SER A 51 -4.29 4.33 28.33
C SER A 51 -4.15 3.93 26.85
N PRO A 52 -3.27 4.57 26.06
CA PRO A 52 -3.03 4.17 24.67
C PRO A 52 -2.59 2.71 24.52
N SER A 53 -1.92 2.14 25.52
CA SER A 53 -1.48 0.73 25.53
C SER A 53 -2.63 -0.25 25.73
N SER A 54 -3.67 0.16 26.47
CA SER A 54 -4.86 -0.68 26.80
C SER A 54 -6.04 -0.44 25.85
N MET A 55 -5.85 0.39 24.80
CA MET A 55 -6.92 0.75 23.88
C MET A 55 -7.54 -0.46 23.16
N ARG A 56 -6.72 -1.49 22.88
CA ARG A 56 -7.18 -2.70 22.17
C ARG A 56 -8.08 -3.58 23.03
N GLU A 57 -7.84 -3.61 24.33
CA GLU A 57 -8.60 -4.40 25.31
C GLU A 57 -9.82 -3.65 25.84
N ALA A 58 -9.98 -2.37 25.52
CA ALA A 58 -11.13 -1.58 25.94
C ALA A 58 -12.43 -2.06 25.26
N ASP A 59 -13.56 -2.04 25.99
CA ASP A 59 -14.88 -2.39 25.46
C ASP A 59 -15.24 -1.61 24.19
N PHE A 60 -14.72 -0.39 24.06
CA PHE A 60 -14.85 0.44 22.87
C PHE A 60 -14.34 -0.25 21.59
N SER A 61 -13.31 -1.10 21.68
CA SER A 61 -12.75 -1.81 20.52
C SER A 61 -13.70 -2.87 19.95
N SER A 62 -14.54 -3.45 20.79
CA SER A 62 -15.59 -4.42 20.38
C SER A 62 -16.95 -3.76 20.14
N ASN A 63 -17.25 -2.66 20.84
CA ASN A 63 -18.51 -1.92 20.77
C ASN A 63 -18.26 -0.44 20.47
N PRO A 64 -17.78 -0.09 19.26
CA PRO A 64 -17.38 1.27 18.94
C PRO A 64 -18.56 2.23 18.86
N VAL A 65 -18.42 3.39 19.46
CA VAL A 65 -19.31 4.54 19.28
C VAL A 65 -18.65 5.53 18.33
N GLY A 66 -19.31 5.81 17.23
CA GLY A 66 -18.76 6.66 16.15
C GLY A 66 -19.76 7.69 15.65
N SER A 67 -19.28 8.65 14.89
CA SER A 67 -20.07 9.69 14.21
C SER A 67 -20.39 9.33 12.76
N GLY A 68 -20.15 8.09 12.33
CA GLY A 68 -20.37 7.61 10.97
C GLY A 68 -21.87 7.44 10.59
N PRO A 69 -22.13 7.12 9.31
CA PRO A 69 -23.49 6.98 8.78
C PRO A 69 -24.24 5.74 9.29
N PHE A 70 -23.55 4.79 9.91
CA PHE A 70 -24.11 3.59 10.49
C PHE A 70 -23.64 3.41 11.94
N ALA A 71 -24.53 2.95 12.79
CA ALA A 71 -24.28 2.58 14.18
C ALA A 71 -24.16 1.05 14.30
N VAL A 72 -23.11 0.57 14.96
CA VAL A 72 -22.94 -0.86 15.28
C VAL A 72 -24.01 -1.29 16.27
N LYS A 73 -24.70 -2.40 15.96
CA LYS A 73 -25.71 -3.02 16.81
C LYS A 73 -25.25 -4.34 17.40
N ARG A 74 -24.50 -5.09 16.65
CA ARG A 74 -24.01 -6.39 17.09
C ARG A 74 -22.72 -6.76 16.38
N VAL A 75 -21.75 -7.23 17.16
CA VAL A 75 -20.54 -7.88 16.68
C VAL A 75 -20.61 -9.35 17.06
N GLN A 76 -20.37 -10.24 16.12
CA GLN A 76 -20.25 -11.68 16.32
C GLN A 76 -18.87 -12.09 15.80
N THR A 77 -18.03 -12.54 16.70
CA THR A 77 -16.71 -13.06 16.37
C THR A 77 -16.66 -14.56 16.63
N SER A 78 -15.85 -15.26 15.89
CA SER A 78 -15.60 -16.68 16.07
C SER A 78 -14.10 -16.94 16.13
N GLU A 79 -13.68 -17.85 16.96
CA GLU A 79 -12.27 -18.22 17.14
C GLU A 79 -11.74 -19.15 16.02
N SER A 80 -12.62 -19.65 15.14
CA SER A 80 -12.25 -20.58 14.08
C SER A 80 -11.83 -19.88 12.80
N THR A 81 -10.72 -20.29 12.19
CA THR A 81 -10.26 -19.80 10.88
C THR A 81 -11.21 -20.14 9.71
N ASN A 82 -12.13 -21.07 9.92
CA ASN A 82 -13.18 -21.44 8.96
C ASN A 82 -14.53 -20.76 9.25
N SER A 83 -14.55 -19.77 10.11
CA SER A 83 -15.75 -19.05 10.50
C SER A 83 -15.84 -17.69 9.82
N THR A 84 -16.98 -17.05 10.01
CA THR A 84 -17.28 -15.71 9.49
C THR A 84 -17.58 -14.80 10.66
N ASP A 85 -16.80 -13.74 10.82
CA ASP A 85 -17.13 -12.66 11.73
C ASP A 85 -18.16 -11.75 11.08
N VAL A 86 -19.14 -11.29 11.89
CA VAL A 86 -20.27 -10.50 11.39
C VAL A 86 -20.45 -9.25 12.24
N VAL A 87 -20.44 -8.08 11.58
CA VAL A 87 -20.79 -6.80 12.19
C VAL A 87 -22.10 -6.31 11.58
N ARG A 88 -23.15 -6.23 12.40
CA ARG A 88 -24.47 -5.71 12.01
C ARG A 88 -24.61 -4.26 12.41
N MET A 89 -25.03 -3.44 11.46
CA MET A 89 -25.17 -2.01 11.62
C MET A 89 -26.52 -1.52 11.10
N GLU A 90 -27.04 -0.47 11.71
CA GLU A 90 -28.22 0.26 11.28
C GLU A 90 -27.90 1.71 10.96
N PRO A 91 -28.69 2.39 10.11
CA PRO A 91 -28.49 3.81 9.83
C PRO A 91 -28.43 4.64 11.10
N ASN A 92 -27.42 5.52 11.17
CA ASN A 92 -27.33 6.52 12.22
C ASN A 92 -28.24 7.69 11.87
N THR A 93 -29.40 7.79 12.53
CA THR A 93 -30.38 8.86 12.30
C THR A 93 -29.87 10.25 12.74
N LYS A 94 -28.79 10.30 13.51
CA LYS A 94 -28.12 11.54 13.94
C LYS A 94 -26.88 11.85 13.12
N TYR A 95 -26.68 11.15 11.98
CA TYR A 95 -25.54 11.45 11.11
C TYR A 95 -25.63 12.86 10.55
N TYR A 96 -24.52 13.58 10.56
CA TYR A 96 -24.45 15.01 10.20
C TYR A 96 -24.68 15.31 8.69
N ARG A 97 -24.70 14.27 7.84
CA ARG A 97 -25.13 14.34 6.43
C ARG A 97 -26.46 13.59 6.27
N ALA A 98 -26.81 13.20 5.04
CA ALA A 98 -28.03 12.47 4.75
C ALA A 98 -28.03 11.08 5.39
N VAL A 99 -29.17 10.68 5.96
CA VAL A 99 -29.39 9.33 6.47
C VAL A 99 -29.37 8.34 5.30
N SER A 100 -28.78 7.17 5.50
CA SER A 100 -28.70 6.13 4.49
C SER A 100 -30.06 5.63 4.01
N THR A 101 -30.16 5.33 2.72
CA THR A 101 -31.30 4.64 2.11
C THR A 101 -31.35 3.14 2.45
N LEU A 102 -30.21 2.56 2.83
CA LEU A 102 -30.14 1.18 3.30
C LEU A 102 -30.70 1.07 4.73
N SER A 103 -31.66 0.17 4.95
CA SER A 103 -32.21 -0.09 6.28
C SER A 103 -31.22 -0.85 7.20
N ARG A 104 -30.22 -1.52 6.64
CA ARG A 104 -29.21 -2.30 7.36
C ARG A 104 -27.95 -2.46 6.50
N LEU A 105 -26.79 -2.44 7.15
CA LEU A 105 -25.51 -2.83 6.56
C LEU A 105 -24.89 -3.93 7.40
N GLU A 106 -24.51 -5.03 6.77
CA GLU A 106 -23.83 -6.15 7.41
C GLU A 106 -22.47 -6.36 6.78
N LEU A 107 -21.40 -6.26 7.57
CA LEU A 107 -20.06 -6.60 7.15
C LEU A 107 -19.71 -8.00 7.62
N ARG A 108 -19.21 -8.84 6.72
CA ARG A 108 -18.78 -10.20 7.00
C ARG A 108 -17.30 -10.36 6.65
N ALA A 109 -16.50 -10.78 7.61
CA ALA A 109 -15.10 -11.12 7.41
C ALA A 109 -14.94 -12.64 7.33
N TYR A 110 -14.45 -13.13 6.21
CA TYR A 110 -14.20 -14.56 5.96
C TYR A 110 -12.75 -14.90 6.27
N GLY A 111 -12.51 -16.05 6.88
CA GLY A 111 -11.17 -16.48 7.30
C GLY A 111 -10.19 -16.74 6.14
N ASN A 112 -10.71 -16.97 4.92
CA ASN A 112 -9.88 -17.14 3.72
C ASN A 112 -10.64 -16.78 2.43
N GLU A 113 -9.88 -16.61 1.34
CA GLU A 113 -10.41 -16.22 0.02
C GLU A 113 -11.41 -17.25 -0.55
N SER A 114 -11.17 -18.53 -0.36
CA SER A 114 -12.04 -19.59 -0.87
C SER A 114 -13.45 -19.53 -0.26
N LEU A 115 -13.57 -19.21 1.02
CA LEU A 115 -14.86 -19.00 1.69
C LEU A 115 -15.57 -17.78 1.14
N LEU A 116 -14.85 -16.68 0.87
CA LEU A 116 -15.41 -15.48 0.28
C LEU A 116 -15.91 -15.73 -1.15
N VAL A 117 -15.14 -16.44 -1.99
CA VAL A 117 -15.58 -16.87 -3.33
C VAL A 117 -16.84 -17.72 -3.28
N LYS A 118 -16.94 -18.65 -2.32
CA LYS A 118 -18.14 -19.48 -2.11
C LYS A 118 -19.35 -18.62 -1.73
N ALA A 119 -19.18 -17.66 -0.82
CA ALA A 119 -20.26 -16.77 -0.37
C ALA A 119 -20.78 -15.89 -1.52
N VAL A 120 -19.89 -15.38 -2.39
CA VAL A 120 -20.29 -14.65 -3.61
C VAL A 120 -21.06 -15.57 -4.57
N ASN A 121 -20.52 -16.74 -4.89
CA ASN A 121 -21.15 -17.65 -5.85
C ASN A 121 -22.52 -18.22 -5.37
N SER A 122 -22.72 -18.31 -4.06
CA SER A 122 -24.02 -18.72 -3.47
C SER A 122 -25.04 -17.58 -3.33
N GLY A 123 -24.63 -16.34 -3.58
CA GLY A 123 -25.51 -15.17 -3.38
C GLY A 123 -25.68 -14.74 -1.92
N GLU A 124 -24.84 -15.22 -1.02
CA GLU A 124 -24.89 -14.92 0.43
C GLU A 124 -24.58 -13.45 0.73
N VAL A 125 -23.73 -12.81 -0.09
CA VAL A 125 -23.30 -11.42 0.07
C VAL A 125 -23.68 -10.59 -1.14
N SER A 126 -24.04 -9.32 -0.94
CA SER A 126 -24.37 -8.41 -2.05
C SER A 126 -23.14 -7.81 -2.71
N ALA A 127 -22.02 -7.80 -2.01
CA ALA A 127 -20.76 -7.29 -2.52
C ALA A 127 -19.58 -7.93 -1.77
N ALA A 128 -18.41 -7.99 -2.41
CA ALA A 128 -17.19 -8.52 -1.80
C ALA A 128 -15.96 -7.70 -2.21
N SER A 129 -15.00 -7.59 -1.30
CA SER A 129 -13.66 -7.03 -1.54
C SER A 129 -12.61 -7.87 -0.83
N GLY A 130 -11.33 -7.72 -1.21
CA GLY A 130 -10.23 -8.50 -0.65
C GLY A 130 -9.94 -9.79 -1.41
N LEU A 131 -10.59 -10.01 -2.55
CA LEU A 131 -10.24 -11.07 -3.48
C LEU A 131 -8.99 -10.68 -4.27
N SER A 132 -8.13 -11.66 -4.55
CA SER A 132 -7.08 -11.51 -5.55
C SER A 132 -7.68 -11.21 -6.92
N LEU A 133 -6.91 -10.60 -7.83
CA LEU A 133 -7.40 -10.28 -9.18
C LEU A 133 -7.93 -11.56 -9.87
N SER A 134 -7.16 -12.64 -9.82
CA SER A 134 -7.55 -13.91 -10.44
C SER A 134 -8.83 -14.52 -9.83
N ALA A 135 -9.00 -14.44 -8.51
CA ALA A 135 -10.20 -14.96 -7.86
C ALA A 135 -11.43 -14.10 -8.19
N ALA A 136 -11.29 -12.79 -8.23
CA ALA A 136 -12.36 -11.85 -8.56
C ALA A 136 -12.82 -12.02 -10.03
N ASP A 137 -11.88 -12.18 -10.96
CA ASP A 137 -12.19 -12.38 -12.40
C ASP A 137 -12.80 -13.77 -12.70
N ASN A 138 -12.57 -14.75 -11.83
CA ASN A 138 -13.10 -16.10 -11.95
C ASN A 138 -14.42 -16.34 -11.18
N ILE A 139 -15.11 -15.29 -10.71
CA ILE A 139 -16.45 -15.44 -10.14
C ILE A 139 -17.42 -15.97 -11.19
N LYS A 140 -18.06 -17.12 -10.88
CA LYS A 140 -18.91 -17.85 -11.83
C LYS A 140 -20.33 -17.33 -11.90
N SER A 141 -20.82 -16.67 -10.84
CA SER A 141 -22.19 -16.21 -10.76
C SER A 141 -22.42 -15.00 -11.68
N LYS A 142 -23.28 -15.15 -12.68
CA LYS A 142 -23.70 -14.06 -13.60
C LYS A 142 -24.48 -12.93 -12.93
N GLN A 143 -24.85 -13.09 -11.66
CA GLN A 143 -25.55 -12.06 -10.88
C GLN A 143 -24.57 -10.97 -10.38
N TYR A 144 -23.26 -11.15 -10.56
CA TYR A 144 -22.23 -10.22 -10.09
C TYR A 144 -21.41 -9.70 -11.27
N SER A 145 -20.93 -8.49 -11.09
CA SER A 145 -19.91 -7.85 -11.92
C SER A 145 -18.69 -7.53 -11.07
N THR A 146 -17.50 -7.67 -11.66
CA THR A 146 -16.25 -7.31 -11.02
C THR A 146 -15.81 -5.92 -11.49
N LYS A 147 -15.37 -5.11 -10.54
CA LYS A 147 -14.79 -3.78 -10.76
C LYS A 147 -13.38 -3.77 -10.19
N HIS A 148 -12.49 -3.07 -10.88
CA HIS A 148 -11.11 -2.89 -10.47
C HIS A 148 -10.80 -1.41 -10.27
N TRP A 149 -10.32 -1.05 -9.09
CA TRP A 149 -9.96 0.33 -8.76
C TRP A 149 -8.49 0.43 -8.41
N LEU A 150 -7.80 1.40 -9.00
CA LEU A 150 -6.42 1.70 -8.64
C LEU A 150 -6.35 2.15 -7.18
N LEU A 151 -5.36 1.63 -6.47
CA LEU A 151 -5.05 2.05 -5.11
C LEU A 151 -3.84 2.99 -5.09
N ASN A 152 -3.81 3.92 -4.16
CA ASN A 152 -2.64 4.76 -3.89
C ASN A 152 -1.56 3.96 -3.13
N LYS A 153 -1.24 2.79 -3.68
CA LYS A 153 -0.24 1.83 -3.18
C LYS A 153 0.60 1.36 -4.34
N GLY A 154 1.81 0.98 -4.04
CA GLY A 154 2.73 0.45 -5.05
C GLY A 154 3.52 -0.74 -4.55
N VAL A 155 3.69 -1.73 -5.41
CA VAL A 155 4.58 -2.87 -5.16
C VAL A 155 5.96 -2.57 -5.71
N TYR A 156 6.95 -2.73 -4.85
CA TYR A 156 8.36 -2.43 -5.12
C TYR A 156 9.25 -3.62 -4.76
N LEU A 157 10.31 -3.78 -5.51
CA LEU A 157 11.48 -4.52 -5.07
C LEU A 157 12.45 -3.52 -4.43
N LEU A 158 12.40 -3.41 -3.10
CA LEU A 158 13.23 -2.51 -2.31
C LEU A 158 14.63 -3.12 -2.16
N MET A 159 15.67 -2.41 -2.58
CA MET A 159 17.07 -2.88 -2.54
C MET A 159 17.77 -2.31 -1.31
N ASN A 160 18.24 -3.16 -0.42
CA ASN A 160 18.88 -2.74 0.82
C ASN A 160 20.27 -2.13 0.55
N ASN A 161 20.38 -0.81 0.68
CA ASN A 161 21.63 -0.07 0.43
C ASN A 161 22.74 -0.37 1.46
N ARG A 162 22.43 -1.11 2.54
CA ARG A 162 23.43 -1.60 3.51
C ARG A 162 23.84 -3.05 3.27
N SER A 163 23.15 -3.76 2.36
CA SER A 163 23.58 -5.10 1.96
C SER A 163 24.95 -5.02 1.27
N GLN A 164 25.83 -5.95 1.60
CA GLN A 164 27.16 -6.04 0.97
C GLN A 164 27.07 -6.17 -0.55
N THR A 165 26.05 -6.86 -1.04
CA THR A 165 25.79 -7.07 -2.48
C THR A 165 25.28 -5.81 -3.16
N LEU A 166 24.39 -5.04 -2.47
CA LEU A 166 23.61 -3.96 -3.08
C LEU A 166 24.01 -2.55 -2.63
N GLN A 167 25.10 -2.38 -1.88
CA GLN A 167 25.57 -1.05 -1.44
C GLN A 167 26.05 -0.16 -2.60
N ASP A 168 26.62 -0.74 -3.67
CA ASP A 168 27.03 0.01 -4.85
C ASP A 168 25.81 0.32 -5.75
N ALA A 169 25.57 1.62 -6.00
CA ALA A 169 24.46 2.07 -6.83
C ALA A 169 24.53 1.49 -8.27
N ARG A 170 25.73 1.25 -8.81
CA ARG A 170 25.90 0.66 -10.16
C ARG A 170 25.37 -0.76 -10.23
N VAL A 171 25.52 -1.54 -9.15
CA VAL A 171 24.93 -2.89 -9.06
C VAL A 171 23.40 -2.80 -9.04
N ARG A 172 22.83 -1.90 -8.23
CA ARG A 172 21.37 -1.69 -8.19
C ARG A 172 20.81 -1.21 -9.53
N GLN A 173 21.51 -0.28 -10.19
CA GLN A 173 21.18 0.17 -11.55
C GLN A 173 21.25 -0.97 -12.57
N ALA A 174 22.27 -1.83 -12.49
CA ALA A 174 22.40 -3.00 -13.36
C ALA A 174 21.20 -3.93 -13.20
N LEU A 175 20.79 -4.24 -11.97
CA LEU A 175 19.60 -5.05 -11.70
C LEU A 175 18.34 -4.40 -12.24
N ARG A 176 18.19 -3.07 -12.09
CA ARG A 176 17.05 -2.35 -12.66
C ARG A 176 17.03 -2.41 -14.19
N TYR A 177 18.17 -2.21 -14.87
CA TYR A 177 18.28 -2.35 -16.33
C TYR A 177 18.01 -3.80 -16.80
N ALA A 178 18.27 -4.80 -15.96
CA ALA A 178 18.00 -6.20 -16.26
C ALA A 178 16.56 -6.63 -15.92
N THR A 179 15.72 -5.71 -15.42
CA THR A 179 14.34 -6.00 -15.04
C THR A 179 13.37 -5.43 -16.06
N ASP A 180 12.69 -6.30 -16.81
CA ASP A 180 11.54 -5.96 -17.63
C ASP A 180 10.27 -5.97 -16.77
N THR A 181 9.93 -4.79 -16.25
CA THR A 181 8.75 -4.63 -15.39
C THR A 181 7.44 -4.83 -16.14
N SER A 182 7.40 -4.68 -17.47
CA SER A 182 6.18 -4.93 -18.25
C SER A 182 5.86 -6.42 -18.31
N SER A 183 6.86 -7.23 -18.53
CA SER A 183 6.75 -8.69 -18.47
C SER A 183 6.33 -9.18 -17.06
N ILE A 184 6.88 -8.57 -16.00
CA ILE A 184 6.46 -8.87 -14.62
C ILE A 184 4.99 -8.53 -14.41
N ARG A 185 4.51 -7.36 -14.83
CA ARG A 185 3.10 -6.97 -14.72
C ARG A 185 2.17 -7.95 -15.40
N ALA A 186 2.53 -8.43 -16.59
CA ALA A 186 1.76 -9.44 -17.31
C ALA A 186 1.57 -10.76 -16.52
N THR A 187 2.50 -11.10 -15.61
CA THR A 187 2.34 -12.30 -14.75
C THR A 187 1.37 -12.07 -13.58
N VAL A 188 1.17 -10.81 -13.18
CA VAL A 188 0.27 -10.45 -12.08
C VAL A 188 -1.18 -10.33 -12.57
N GLY A 189 -1.38 -9.69 -13.72
CA GLY A 189 -2.70 -9.55 -14.36
C GLY A 189 -2.80 -8.28 -15.21
N ASP A 190 -3.78 -8.27 -16.11
CA ASP A 190 -3.95 -7.19 -17.10
C ASP A 190 -4.43 -5.87 -16.49
N ASN A 191 -4.98 -5.91 -15.28
CA ASN A 191 -5.57 -4.75 -14.61
C ASN A 191 -4.57 -3.92 -13.79
N VAL A 192 -3.31 -4.32 -13.69
CA VAL A 192 -2.31 -3.60 -12.90
C VAL A 192 -1.68 -2.47 -13.72
N ALA A 193 -1.58 -1.28 -13.11
CA ALA A 193 -1.00 -0.12 -13.77
C ALA A 193 0.52 -0.05 -13.56
N ARG A 194 1.19 0.63 -14.50
CA ARG A 194 2.63 0.89 -14.44
C ARG A 194 2.98 1.76 -13.24
N LEU A 195 4.05 1.39 -12.54
CA LEU A 195 4.66 2.18 -11.47
C LEU A 195 6.19 2.09 -11.59
N ASP A 196 6.82 3.19 -11.95
CA ASP A 196 8.27 3.26 -12.14
C ASP A 196 8.96 4.16 -11.11
N THR A 197 8.18 4.91 -10.34
CA THR A 197 8.63 6.03 -9.51
C THR A 197 8.18 5.87 -8.06
N PRO A 198 8.83 6.53 -7.10
CA PRO A 198 8.46 6.43 -5.69
C PRO A 198 7.16 7.16 -5.31
N ILE A 199 6.56 7.88 -6.26
CA ILE A 199 5.26 8.56 -6.15
C ILE A 199 4.40 8.24 -7.37
N LEU A 200 3.08 8.48 -7.28
CA LEU A 200 2.14 8.22 -8.37
C LEU A 200 1.97 9.46 -9.27
N GLN A 201 1.75 9.23 -10.56
CA GLN A 201 1.44 10.32 -11.51
C GLN A 201 0.19 11.11 -11.10
N SER A 202 -0.78 10.47 -10.44
CA SER A 202 -2.02 11.10 -9.95
C SER A 202 -1.79 12.10 -8.81
N GLN A 203 -0.64 12.05 -8.13
CA GLN A 203 -0.32 12.92 -6.99
C GLN A 203 0.32 14.26 -7.43
N ILE A 204 0.71 14.39 -8.69
CA ILE A 204 1.41 15.56 -9.21
C ILE A 204 0.94 15.89 -10.63
N ALA A 205 0.73 17.18 -10.92
CA ALA A 205 0.23 17.62 -12.22
C ALA A 205 1.29 17.50 -13.34
N GLN A 206 2.56 17.69 -13.02
CA GLN A 206 3.66 17.59 -13.96
C GLN A 206 3.95 16.14 -14.30
N LYS A 207 4.41 15.89 -15.54
CA LYS A 207 4.84 14.56 -15.96
C LYS A 207 6.04 14.08 -15.14
N LEU A 208 5.91 12.90 -14.54
CA LEU A 208 7.00 12.26 -13.82
C LEU A 208 8.09 11.76 -14.77
N PRO A 209 9.36 11.78 -14.36
CA PRO A 209 10.46 11.14 -15.07
C PRO A 209 10.17 9.65 -15.28
N ALA A 210 10.54 9.13 -16.44
CA ALA A 210 10.40 7.70 -16.74
C ALA A 210 11.61 6.92 -16.24
N ALA A 211 11.38 5.70 -15.74
CA ALA A 211 12.47 4.76 -15.52
C ALA A 211 13.12 4.38 -16.87
N PRO A 212 14.42 4.08 -16.90
CA PRO A 212 15.09 3.62 -18.10
C PRO A 212 14.55 2.27 -18.55
N ASP A 213 14.58 2.10 -19.88
CA ASP A 213 14.14 0.86 -20.52
C ASP A 213 15.06 -0.33 -20.19
N TYR A 214 14.53 -1.53 -20.29
CA TYR A 214 15.27 -2.77 -20.16
C TYR A 214 16.45 -2.84 -21.12
N SER A 215 17.64 -3.17 -20.62
CA SER A 215 18.86 -3.34 -21.41
C SER A 215 19.89 -4.19 -20.67
N LEU A 216 20.06 -5.44 -21.12
CA LEU A 216 21.09 -6.32 -20.57
C LEU A 216 22.52 -5.81 -20.84
N ASP A 217 22.75 -5.12 -21.95
CA ASP A 217 24.08 -4.61 -22.28
C ASP A 217 24.48 -3.48 -21.32
N LYS A 218 23.57 -2.56 -21.02
CA LYS A 218 23.80 -1.54 -19.99
C LYS A 218 24.00 -2.15 -18.61
N ALA A 219 23.22 -3.17 -18.26
CA ALA A 219 23.36 -3.90 -17.01
C ALA A 219 24.75 -4.53 -16.88
N LYS A 220 25.24 -5.21 -17.93
CA LYS A 220 26.56 -5.82 -17.96
C LYS A 220 27.69 -4.77 -17.87
N ALA A 221 27.53 -3.63 -18.55
CA ALA A 221 28.50 -2.54 -18.49
C ALA A 221 28.64 -1.99 -17.06
N LEU A 222 27.51 -1.72 -16.39
CA LEU A 222 27.49 -1.24 -15.01
C LEU A 222 28.11 -2.22 -14.01
N LEU A 223 27.91 -3.52 -14.18
CA LEU A 223 28.55 -4.52 -13.33
C LEU A 223 30.08 -4.52 -13.52
N LYS A 224 30.55 -4.39 -14.76
CA LYS A 224 32.01 -4.24 -15.04
C LYS A 224 32.58 -2.98 -14.40
N GLU A 225 31.89 -1.84 -14.53
CA GLU A 225 32.28 -0.57 -13.90
C GLU A 225 32.27 -0.66 -12.36
N ALA A 226 31.37 -1.45 -11.78
CA ALA A 226 31.33 -1.74 -10.36
C ALA A 226 32.44 -2.69 -9.88
N GLY A 227 33.28 -3.22 -10.82
CA GLY A 227 34.42 -4.07 -10.53
C GLY A 227 34.09 -5.56 -10.43
N TRP A 228 32.93 -5.97 -10.94
CA TRP A 228 32.57 -7.37 -11.07
C TRP A 228 33.18 -7.96 -12.34
N THR A 229 33.60 -9.23 -12.28
CA THR A 229 34.18 -9.96 -13.42
C THR A 229 33.25 -11.08 -13.86
N TYR A 230 32.96 -11.18 -15.15
CA TYR A 230 32.12 -12.24 -15.71
C TYR A 230 32.94 -13.47 -16.04
N ASN A 231 32.64 -14.60 -15.44
CA ASN A 231 33.33 -15.87 -15.67
C ASN A 231 32.35 -17.04 -15.59
N GLN A 232 32.40 -17.94 -16.57
CA GLN A 232 31.59 -19.17 -16.64
C GLN A 232 30.09 -18.94 -16.37
N GLY A 233 29.53 -17.89 -16.98
CA GLY A 233 28.09 -17.61 -16.87
C GLY A 233 27.67 -16.81 -15.63
N GLN A 234 28.60 -16.45 -14.75
CA GLN A 234 28.32 -15.75 -13.50
C GLN A 234 29.24 -14.53 -13.30
N TRP A 235 28.70 -13.52 -12.61
CA TRP A 235 29.49 -12.40 -12.10
C TRP A 235 30.13 -12.75 -10.77
N LYS A 236 31.43 -12.46 -10.62
CA LYS A 236 32.18 -12.67 -9.37
C LYS A 236 32.75 -11.35 -8.88
N GLY A 237 32.59 -11.12 -7.59
CA GLY A 237 33.19 -9.99 -6.89
C GLY A 237 34.70 -10.16 -6.73
N LYS A 238 35.37 -9.14 -6.20
CA LYS A 238 36.84 -9.16 -5.92
C LYS A 238 37.23 -10.27 -4.94
N ASP A 239 36.30 -10.69 -4.08
CA ASP A 239 36.43 -11.78 -3.12
C ASP A 239 36.13 -13.17 -3.72
N GLY A 240 35.87 -13.24 -5.03
CA GLY A 240 35.56 -14.46 -5.77
C GLY A 240 34.13 -14.98 -5.59
N ARG A 241 33.30 -14.35 -4.72
CA ARG A 241 31.90 -14.76 -4.51
C ARG A 241 31.03 -14.43 -5.71
N PRO A 242 30.09 -15.30 -6.09
CA PRO A 242 29.12 -15.02 -7.16
C PRO A 242 28.15 -13.90 -6.75
N LEU A 243 27.67 -13.15 -7.73
CA LEU A 243 26.61 -12.17 -7.53
C LEU A 243 25.28 -12.90 -7.36
N ALA A 244 24.82 -12.95 -6.13
CA ALA A 244 23.54 -13.51 -5.74
C ALA A 244 22.74 -12.50 -4.92
N VAL A 245 21.41 -12.49 -5.07
CA VAL A 245 20.49 -11.58 -4.36
C VAL A 245 19.41 -12.37 -3.66
N ALA A 246 19.35 -12.27 -2.34
CA ALA A 246 18.28 -12.81 -1.53
C ALA A 246 17.06 -11.86 -1.57
N VAL A 247 15.97 -12.33 -2.19
CA VAL A 247 14.69 -11.61 -2.23
C VAL A 247 13.80 -12.15 -1.12
N THR A 248 13.50 -11.32 -0.14
CA THR A 248 12.61 -11.65 0.97
C THR A 248 11.20 -11.13 0.71
N THR A 249 10.19 -11.92 1.07
CA THR A 249 8.78 -11.56 0.99
C THR A 249 7.94 -12.31 2.03
N SER A 250 6.69 -11.87 2.24
CA SER A 250 5.72 -12.61 3.05
C SER A 250 5.08 -13.75 2.26
N SER A 251 4.75 -14.84 2.94
CA SER A 251 3.94 -15.92 2.37
C SER A 251 2.48 -15.50 2.13
N GLY A 252 1.73 -16.35 1.42
CA GLY A 252 0.29 -16.19 1.21
C GLY A 252 -0.10 -15.21 0.10
N ARG A 253 0.87 -14.76 -0.71
CA ARG A 253 0.63 -13.93 -1.90
C ARG A 253 1.21 -14.60 -3.13
N ASP A 254 0.38 -15.31 -3.88
CA ASP A 254 0.81 -16.05 -5.10
C ASP A 254 1.42 -15.12 -6.14
N GLU A 255 0.94 -13.87 -6.24
CA GLU A 255 1.51 -12.87 -7.15
C GLU A 255 2.97 -12.56 -6.83
N TYR A 256 3.37 -12.54 -5.55
CA TYR A 256 4.77 -12.27 -5.17
C TYR A 256 5.69 -13.40 -5.59
N LYS A 257 5.24 -14.64 -5.50
CA LYS A 257 5.99 -15.80 -5.97
C LYS A 257 6.21 -15.74 -7.48
N LYS A 258 5.16 -15.42 -8.26
CA LYS A 258 5.25 -15.23 -9.70
C LYS A 258 6.25 -14.11 -10.07
N ILE A 259 6.25 -13.01 -9.32
CA ILE A 259 7.20 -11.90 -9.51
C ILE A 259 8.63 -12.38 -9.29
N VAL A 260 8.90 -13.09 -8.19
CA VAL A 260 10.26 -13.58 -7.91
C VAL A 260 10.71 -14.62 -8.95
N ASP A 261 9.83 -15.48 -9.42
CA ASP A 261 10.13 -16.42 -10.49
C ASP A 261 10.46 -15.70 -11.81
N ALA A 262 9.74 -14.62 -12.14
CA ALA A 262 10.06 -13.78 -13.29
C ALA A 262 11.42 -13.06 -13.12
N LEU A 263 11.73 -12.55 -11.93
CA LEU A 263 13.04 -11.97 -11.61
C LEU A 263 14.16 -12.99 -11.75
N LYS A 264 13.97 -14.23 -11.27
CA LYS A 264 14.93 -15.34 -11.46
C LYS A 264 15.23 -15.57 -12.93
N GLN A 265 14.19 -15.65 -13.76
CA GLN A 265 14.34 -15.87 -15.21
C GLN A 265 15.06 -14.70 -15.90
N GLN A 266 14.77 -13.47 -15.51
CA GLN A 266 15.36 -12.28 -16.12
C GLN A 266 16.82 -12.08 -15.69
N TRP A 267 17.08 -12.19 -14.38
CA TRP A 267 18.42 -11.94 -13.84
C TRP A 267 19.39 -13.11 -14.10
N SER A 268 18.89 -14.33 -14.31
CA SER A 268 19.75 -15.44 -14.78
C SER A 268 20.36 -15.15 -16.16
N LYS A 269 19.64 -14.43 -17.06
CA LYS A 269 20.17 -13.96 -18.34
C LYS A 269 21.31 -12.93 -18.17
N LEU A 270 21.29 -12.19 -17.08
CA LEU A 270 22.39 -11.31 -16.70
C LEU A 270 23.55 -12.10 -16.07
N GLY A 271 23.34 -13.29 -15.55
CA GLY A 271 24.31 -14.09 -14.78
C GLY A 271 24.28 -13.78 -13.28
N VAL A 272 23.10 -13.41 -12.77
CA VAL A 272 22.84 -13.14 -11.36
C VAL A 272 21.90 -14.20 -10.81
N ASP A 273 22.25 -14.80 -9.67
CA ASP A 273 21.38 -15.74 -8.95
C ASP A 273 20.35 -15.01 -8.06
N VAL A 274 19.15 -15.52 -8.00
CA VAL A 274 18.08 -15.00 -7.14
C VAL A 274 17.60 -16.08 -6.19
N GLN A 275 17.69 -15.80 -4.89
CA GLN A 275 17.26 -16.70 -3.82
C GLN A 275 15.98 -16.16 -3.18
N LEU A 276 14.89 -16.92 -3.25
CA LEU A 276 13.65 -16.56 -2.58
C LEU A 276 13.73 -16.94 -1.09
N ARG A 277 13.46 -15.96 -0.22
CA ARG A 277 13.24 -16.15 1.21
C ARG A 277 11.80 -15.77 1.56
N GLU A 278 10.94 -16.76 1.58
CA GLU A 278 9.53 -16.58 1.94
C GLU A 278 9.35 -16.75 3.44
N ILE A 279 8.71 -15.76 4.09
CA ILE A 279 8.47 -15.77 5.54
C ILE A 279 7.00 -16.05 5.78
N ASP A 280 6.72 -17.11 6.52
CA ASP A 280 5.35 -17.47 6.90
C ASP A 280 4.78 -16.44 7.89
N THR A 281 3.68 -15.83 7.48
CA THR A 281 2.93 -14.84 8.28
C THR A 281 1.64 -15.41 8.86
N SER A 282 1.33 -16.67 8.61
CA SER A 282 0.15 -17.34 9.18
C SER A 282 0.33 -17.70 10.65
N SER A 283 1.57 -17.83 11.12
CA SER A 283 1.90 -18.10 12.50
C SER A 283 1.66 -16.89 13.40
N THR A 284 0.94 -17.08 14.50
CA THR A 284 0.73 -16.04 15.53
C THR A 284 2.01 -15.69 16.30
N THR A 285 3.04 -16.52 16.21
CA THR A 285 4.31 -16.36 16.95
C THR A 285 5.35 -15.57 16.17
N THR A 286 5.23 -15.48 14.84
CA THR A 286 6.21 -14.81 13.97
C THR A 286 5.61 -13.58 13.31
N SER A 287 5.95 -12.40 13.82
CA SER A 287 5.56 -11.14 13.20
C SER A 287 6.55 -10.78 12.10
N PHE A 288 6.06 -10.60 10.86
CA PHE A 288 6.86 -10.11 9.72
C PHE A 288 7.57 -8.79 10.03
N VAL A 289 6.91 -7.94 10.83
CA VAL A 289 7.52 -6.68 11.30
C VAL A 289 8.75 -6.94 12.14
N GLN A 290 8.68 -7.86 13.10
CA GLN A 290 9.78 -8.14 14.04
C GLN A 290 10.89 -8.99 13.40
N SER A 291 10.53 -9.92 12.52
CA SER A 291 11.48 -10.87 11.92
C SER A 291 12.16 -10.32 10.65
N VAL A 292 11.53 -9.39 9.93
CA VAL A 292 12.02 -8.89 8.64
C VAL A 292 12.19 -7.37 8.62
N LEU A 293 11.10 -6.63 8.89
CA LEU A 293 11.10 -5.18 8.66
C LEU A 293 11.96 -4.40 9.66
N GLN A 294 12.06 -4.86 10.91
CA GLN A 294 12.88 -4.20 11.94
C GLN A 294 14.37 -4.55 11.80
N PRO A 295 14.77 -5.84 11.68
CA PRO A 295 16.18 -6.21 11.53
C PRO A 295 16.76 -5.78 10.17
N ARG A 296 15.94 -5.83 9.11
CA ARG A 296 16.36 -5.54 7.72
C ARG A 296 17.50 -6.43 7.25
N ASP A 297 17.47 -7.69 7.66
CA ASP A 297 18.41 -8.72 7.24
C ASP A 297 17.94 -9.37 5.94
N TYR A 298 18.10 -8.62 4.84
CA TYR A 298 17.80 -9.03 3.46
C TYR A 298 18.64 -8.20 2.47
N ASP A 299 18.86 -8.75 1.28
CA ASP A 299 19.40 -7.98 0.17
C ASP A 299 18.30 -7.16 -0.49
N ALA A 300 17.20 -7.80 -0.86
CA ALA A 300 16.05 -7.13 -1.42
C ALA A 300 14.76 -7.57 -0.71
N LEU A 301 13.78 -6.66 -0.64
CA LEU A 301 12.47 -6.89 -0.05
C LEU A 301 11.39 -6.61 -1.10
N LEU A 302 10.59 -7.61 -1.46
CA LEU A 302 9.40 -7.42 -2.28
C LEU A 302 8.25 -7.04 -1.35
N TYR A 303 7.77 -5.79 -1.49
CA TYR A 303 6.81 -5.24 -0.54
C TYR A 303 5.90 -4.17 -1.16
N GLU A 304 4.69 -4.03 -0.63
CA GLU A 304 3.72 -3.00 -1.00
C GLU A 304 3.84 -1.80 -0.07
N LEU A 305 4.00 -0.60 -0.64
CA LEU A 305 4.02 0.66 0.10
C LEU A 305 2.70 1.42 -0.08
N GLU A 306 2.18 1.99 1.00
CA GLU A 306 1.01 2.87 1.00
C GLU A 306 1.46 4.30 0.70
N LEU A 307 1.29 4.75 -0.56
CA LEU A 307 1.77 6.05 -1.02
C LEU A 307 0.83 7.21 -0.63
N GLY A 308 -0.47 6.90 -0.38
CA GLY A 308 -1.46 7.91 -0.05
C GLY A 308 -1.87 8.79 -1.22
N ALA A 309 -2.71 9.79 -0.96
CA ALA A 309 -3.19 10.74 -1.97
C ALA A 309 -2.22 11.91 -2.22
N ASP A 310 -1.32 12.17 -1.30
CA ASP A 310 -0.31 13.24 -1.36
C ASP A 310 1.06 12.67 -1.71
N PRO A 311 1.92 13.36 -2.50
CA PRO A 311 3.25 12.87 -2.87
C PRO A 311 4.28 12.84 -1.72
N ASP A 312 3.85 13.08 -0.48
CA ASP A 312 4.70 13.05 0.70
C ASP A 312 5.09 11.62 1.11
N VAL A 313 6.16 11.14 0.51
CA VAL A 313 6.74 9.82 0.77
C VAL A 313 7.99 9.89 1.69
N PHE A 314 8.08 10.92 2.51
CA PHE A 314 9.17 11.13 3.48
C PHE A 314 9.42 9.89 4.35
N ALA A 315 8.34 9.26 4.85
CA ALA A 315 8.42 8.09 5.70
C ALA A 315 9.19 6.91 5.05
N TYR A 316 9.16 6.81 3.73
CA TYR A 316 9.75 5.68 3.00
C TYR A 316 11.17 5.95 2.47
N TRP A 317 11.52 7.22 2.22
CA TRP A 317 12.73 7.52 1.46
C TRP A 317 13.71 8.48 2.16
N HIS A 318 13.30 9.23 3.19
CA HIS A 318 14.20 10.10 3.95
C HIS A 318 15.15 9.27 4.81
N SER A 319 16.44 9.65 4.87
CA SER A 319 17.48 8.88 5.58
C SER A 319 17.21 8.73 7.09
N SER A 320 16.56 9.71 7.73
CA SER A 320 16.17 9.62 9.15
C SER A 320 15.20 8.47 9.44
N GLN A 321 14.52 7.95 8.43
CA GLN A 321 13.61 6.81 8.52
C GLN A 321 14.29 5.45 8.28
N ALA A 322 15.60 5.45 8.03
CA ALA A 322 16.44 4.25 7.88
C ALA A 322 16.86 3.68 9.25
N SER A 323 15.93 3.59 10.20
CA SER A 323 16.10 3.05 11.54
C SER A 323 15.18 1.85 11.76
N ALA A 324 15.40 1.05 12.80
CA ALA A 324 14.57 -0.13 13.11
C ALA A 324 13.08 0.21 13.32
N SER A 325 12.75 1.42 13.73
CA SER A 325 11.37 1.90 13.91
C SER A 325 10.82 2.68 12.71
N GLY A 326 11.66 3.05 11.74
CA GLY A 326 11.27 3.81 10.55
C GLY A 326 10.83 2.93 9.38
N TYR A 327 10.39 3.54 8.30
CA TYR A 327 9.81 2.86 7.13
C TYR A 327 10.67 2.90 5.87
N ASN A 328 11.87 3.50 5.93
CA ASN A 328 12.82 3.45 4.82
C ASN A 328 13.48 2.06 4.78
N PHE A 329 12.76 1.09 4.24
CA PHE A 329 13.18 -0.32 4.18
C PHE A 329 14.34 -0.57 3.21
N ALA A 330 14.61 0.35 2.29
CA ALA A 330 15.79 0.29 1.44
C ALA A 330 17.08 0.72 2.16
N ASN A 331 17.00 1.21 3.40
CA ASN A 331 18.12 1.88 4.09
C ASN A 331 18.79 2.96 3.21
N TYR A 332 17.99 3.58 2.36
CA TYR A 332 18.45 4.60 1.42
C TYR A 332 18.89 5.87 2.16
N SER A 333 20.00 6.45 1.74
CA SER A 333 20.53 7.68 2.34
C SER A 333 21.19 8.52 1.25
N ASN A 334 20.61 9.69 0.98
CA ASN A 334 21.13 10.67 0.04
C ASN A 334 20.70 12.07 0.50
N ARG A 335 21.66 12.92 0.81
CA ARG A 335 21.43 14.28 1.34
C ARG A 335 20.62 15.18 0.39
N THR A 336 20.80 15.03 -0.93
CA THR A 336 20.02 15.79 -1.92
C THR A 336 18.56 15.39 -1.85
N VAL A 337 18.28 14.09 -1.81
CA VAL A 337 16.94 13.53 -1.67
C VAL A 337 16.29 13.97 -0.36
N ASP A 338 17.02 13.93 0.76
CA ASP A 338 16.52 14.37 2.04
C ASP A 338 16.07 15.84 1.98
N ASN A 339 16.90 16.72 1.37
CA ASN A 339 16.56 18.13 1.17
C ASN A 339 15.36 18.34 0.24
N ASP A 340 15.23 17.53 -0.80
CA ASP A 340 14.11 17.63 -1.74
C ASP A 340 12.79 17.16 -1.09
N LEU A 341 12.83 16.09 -0.30
CA LEU A 341 11.67 15.60 0.46
C LEU A 341 11.21 16.65 1.51
N VAL A 342 12.14 17.21 2.29
CA VAL A 342 11.84 18.30 3.22
C VAL A 342 11.31 19.52 2.47
N GLY A 343 11.94 19.87 1.34
CA GLY A 343 11.51 20.98 0.50
C GLY A 343 10.13 20.77 -0.10
N GLY A 344 9.77 19.56 -0.49
CA GLY A 344 8.42 19.18 -0.96
C GLY A 344 7.36 19.31 0.13
N ARG A 345 7.68 18.92 1.37
CA ARG A 345 6.77 19.04 2.53
C ARG A 345 6.49 20.50 2.94
N SER A 346 7.50 21.36 2.89
CA SER A 346 7.43 22.71 3.42
C SER A 346 6.93 23.77 2.44
N ARG A 347 6.63 23.42 1.19
CA ARG A 347 6.16 24.37 0.17
C ARG A 347 4.66 24.24 -0.07
N THR A 348 3.93 25.36 0.13
CA THR A 348 2.48 25.43 -0.16
C THR A 348 2.18 25.73 -1.62
N ASN A 349 3.10 26.40 -2.35
CA ASN A 349 2.95 26.59 -3.78
C ASN A 349 3.11 25.27 -4.53
N SER A 350 2.08 24.84 -5.26
CA SER A 350 2.02 23.54 -5.91
C SER A 350 3.11 23.32 -6.98
N ALA A 351 3.48 24.35 -7.74
CA ALA A 351 4.51 24.25 -8.78
C ALA A 351 5.92 24.08 -8.16
N LEU A 352 6.24 24.87 -7.13
CA LEU A 352 7.51 24.74 -6.41
C LEU A 352 7.62 23.42 -5.66
N ARG A 353 6.50 22.97 -5.11
CA ARG A 353 6.39 21.67 -4.44
C ARG A 353 6.65 20.52 -5.43
N ALA A 354 5.97 20.57 -6.57
CA ALA A 354 6.13 19.59 -7.64
C ALA A 354 7.57 19.53 -8.17
N ALA A 355 8.23 20.69 -8.36
CA ALA A 355 9.63 20.74 -8.77
C ALA A 355 10.54 19.97 -7.81
N LYS A 356 10.30 20.08 -6.48
CA LYS A 356 11.05 19.33 -5.47
C LYS A 356 10.83 17.81 -5.58
N TYR A 357 9.60 17.37 -5.75
CA TYR A 357 9.33 15.95 -5.96
C TYR A 357 9.90 15.40 -7.27
N ILE A 358 9.93 16.20 -8.34
CA ILE A 358 10.58 15.80 -9.60
C ILE A 358 12.10 15.65 -9.43
N GLN A 359 12.75 16.59 -8.70
CA GLN A 359 14.18 16.47 -8.37
C GLN A 359 14.47 15.20 -7.57
N PHE A 360 13.66 14.94 -6.53
CA PHE A 360 13.71 13.70 -5.75
C PHE A 360 13.57 12.46 -6.65
N VAL A 361 12.54 12.42 -7.53
CA VAL A 361 12.31 11.25 -8.41
C VAL A 361 13.49 11.02 -9.35
N ASN A 362 14.07 12.06 -9.94
CA ASN A 362 15.24 11.92 -10.79
C ASN A 362 16.43 11.31 -10.03
N GLN A 363 16.72 11.79 -8.82
CA GLN A 363 17.82 11.26 -8.01
C GLN A 363 17.54 9.82 -7.55
N TRP A 364 16.27 9.52 -7.17
CA TRP A 364 15.84 8.18 -6.81
C TRP A 364 16.02 7.19 -7.98
N LEU A 365 15.67 7.60 -9.20
CA LEU A 365 15.88 6.80 -10.40
C LEU A 365 17.39 6.58 -10.66
N ASN A 366 18.25 7.57 -10.43
CA ASN A 366 19.69 7.45 -10.58
C ASN A 366 20.32 6.53 -9.54
N ASP A 367 19.91 6.62 -8.28
CA ASP A 367 20.48 5.81 -7.19
C ASP A 367 19.89 4.40 -7.13
N ALA A 368 18.73 4.19 -7.76
CA ALA A 368 18.02 2.93 -7.84
C ALA A 368 17.86 2.22 -6.46
N PRO A 369 17.32 2.88 -5.41
CA PRO A 369 17.12 2.20 -4.12
C PRO A 369 15.99 1.18 -4.16
N ALA A 370 15.17 1.19 -5.21
CA ALA A 370 14.14 0.20 -5.49
C ALA A 370 13.80 0.14 -6.98
N ILE A 371 13.11 -0.92 -7.36
CA ILE A 371 12.47 -1.08 -8.66
C ILE A 371 10.96 -1.03 -8.42
N GLY A 372 10.26 -0.03 -9.00
CA GLY A 372 8.81 0.00 -9.01
C GLY A 372 8.28 -1.05 -9.99
N LEU A 373 7.33 -1.85 -9.58
CA LEU A 373 6.80 -2.95 -10.38
C LEU A 373 5.42 -2.63 -10.93
N TYR A 374 4.47 -2.32 -10.05
CA TYR A 374 3.11 -1.93 -10.45
C TYR A 374 2.39 -1.15 -9.34
N GLN A 375 1.41 -0.35 -9.75
CA GLN A 375 0.44 0.25 -8.85
C GLN A 375 -0.62 -0.79 -8.50
N SER A 376 -0.92 -0.93 -7.21
CA SER A 376 -1.86 -1.93 -6.71
C SER A 376 -3.29 -1.64 -7.15
N VAL A 377 -4.06 -2.70 -7.29
CA VAL A 377 -5.47 -2.69 -7.68
C VAL A 377 -6.29 -3.41 -6.63
N GLY A 378 -7.41 -2.83 -6.27
CA GLY A 378 -8.41 -3.48 -5.43
C GLY A 378 -9.56 -4.02 -6.27
N SER A 379 -9.92 -5.28 -6.07
CA SER A 379 -11.08 -5.90 -6.71
C SER A 379 -12.34 -5.68 -5.85
N TYR A 380 -13.45 -5.36 -6.50
CA TYR A 380 -14.75 -5.24 -5.89
C TYR A 380 -15.79 -5.98 -6.73
N VAL A 381 -16.35 -7.02 -6.16
CA VAL A 381 -17.39 -7.83 -6.78
C VAL A 381 -18.73 -7.32 -6.26
N LEU A 382 -19.63 -6.94 -7.15
CA LEU A 382 -20.91 -6.32 -6.82
C LEU A 382 -22.07 -7.06 -7.49
N ASN A 383 -23.12 -7.35 -6.73
CA ASN A 383 -24.35 -7.89 -7.28
C ASN A 383 -25.01 -6.86 -8.22
N ASN A 384 -25.46 -7.29 -9.39
CA ASN A 384 -26.04 -6.42 -10.43
C ASN A 384 -27.34 -5.73 -10.01
N GLY A 385 -27.98 -6.18 -8.92
CA GLY A 385 -29.14 -5.52 -8.30
C GLY A 385 -28.77 -4.42 -7.30
N ALA A 386 -27.47 -4.25 -6.97
CA ALA A 386 -27.01 -3.19 -6.08
C ALA A 386 -26.48 -1.99 -6.89
N SER A 387 -26.71 -0.79 -6.39
CA SER A 387 -26.19 0.45 -6.95
C SER A 387 -25.27 1.14 -5.96
N ILE A 388 -24.09 1.51 -6.41
CA ILE A 388 -23.07 2.25 -5.66
C ILE A 388 -22.58 3.43 -6.49
N VAL A 389 -22.04 4.45 -5.83
CA VAL A 389 -21.31 5.52 -6.51
C VAL A 389 -19.90 5.04 -6.83
N GLU A 390 -19.49 5.18 -8.08
CA GLU A 390 -18.12 4.87 -8.51
C GLU A 390 -17.13 5.85 -7.90
N PRO A 391 -16.01 5.36 -7.32
CA PRO A 391 -14.97 6.24 -6.84
C PRO A 391 -14.40 7.15 -7.94
N ARG A 392 -14.13 8.39 -7.59
CA ARG A 392 -13.48 9.34 -8.49
C ARG A 392 -11.95 9.27 -8.29
N GLY A 393 -11.27 8.59 -9.21
CA GLY A 393 -9.81 8.38 -9.14
C GLY A 393 -9.39 7.16 -8.31
N SER A 394 -8.13 7.13 -7.89
CA SER A 394 -7.58 6.04 -7.08
C SER A 394 -7.95 6.17 -5.60
N LEU A 395 -8.10 5.04 -4.92
CA LEU A 395 -8.41 4.96 -3.51
C LEU A 395 -7.13 4.81 -2.68
N ASN A 396 -7.10 5.31 -1.45
CA ASN A 396 -6.00 4.97 -0.53
C ASN A 396 -6.14 3.54 -0.05
N THR A 397 -7.36 3.14 0.29
CA THR A 397 -7.73 1.77 0.66
C THR A 397 -9.08 1.40 0.07
N MET A 398 -9.39 0.11 0.04
CA MET A 398 -10.72 -0.35 -0.39
C MET A 398 -11.84 0.13 0.55
N ASN A 399 -11.54 0.65 1.73
CA ASN A 399 -12.53 1.23 2.63
C ASN A 399 -13.05 2.59 2.15
N ASP A 400 -12.28 3.31 1.33
CA ASP A 400 -12.68 4.62 0.78
C ASP A 400 -13.94 4.52 -0.10
N ARG A 401 -14.27 3.31 -0.61
CA ARG A 401 -15.51 3.05 -1.34
C ARG A 401 -16.77 3.38 -0.53
N TYR A 402 -16.68 3.34 0.79
CA TYR A 402 -17.81 3.66 1.67
C TYR A 402 -18.06 5.17 1.85
N ALA A 403 -17.28 6.04 1.22
CA ALA A 403 -17.43 7.50 1.33
C ALA A 403 -18.88 7.97 1.03
N ASP A 404 -19.53 7.31 0.06
CA ASP A 404 -20.89 7.62 -0.40
C ASP A 404 -21.91 6.51 -0.02
N VAL A 405 -21.63 5.71 1.02
CA VAL A 405 -22.45 4.57 1.42
C VAL A 405 -23.91 4.95 1.77
N THR A 406 -24.18 6.20 2.13
CA THR A 406 -25.53 6.71 2.40
C THR A 406 -26.42 6.73 1.15
N THR A 407 -25.82 6.75 -0.05
CA THR A 407 -26.54 6.77 -1.32
C THR A 407 -26.67 5.38 -1.96
N TRP A 408 -26.09 4.36 -1.36
CA TRP A 408 -26.16 3.01 -1.88
C TRP A 408 -27.58 2.46 -1.79
N SER A 409 -27.96 1.65 -2.78
CA SER A 409 -29.27 0.99 -2.79
C SER A 409 -29.17 -0.45 -3.25
N THR A 410 -30.14 -1.27 -2.86
CA THR A 410 -30.33 -2.64 -3.33
C THR A 410 -31.71 -2.74 -3.96
N GLY A 411 -31.79 -3.37 -5.15
CA GLY A 411 -33.01 -3.48 -5.93
C GLY A 411 -33.17 -2.39 -7.00
N LYS A 412 -34.11 -2.56 -7.89
CA LYS A 412 -34.42 -1.56 -8.94
C LYS A 412 -35.11 -0.37 -8.26
N ALA A 413 -34.53 0.81 -8.40
CA ALA A 413 -35.22 2.04 -8.04
C ALA A 413 -36.48 2.17 -8.89
N SER A 414 -37.65 2.08 -8.26
CA SER A 414 -38.88 2.49 -8.89
C SER A 414 -39.00 4.00 -8.81
N VAL A 415 -38.84 4.67 -9.96
CA VAL A 415 -39.18 6.08 -10.05
C VAL A 415 -40.69 6.18 -9.98
N TYR A 416 -41.22 6.56 -8.82
CA TYR A 416 -42.60 6.97 -8.75
C TYR A 416 -42.75 8.24 -9.57
N LYS A 417 -43.43 8.13 -10.72
CA LYS A 417 -43.95 9.32 -11.40
C LYS A 417 -45.04 9.91 -10.45
N THR A 418 -44.74 11.04 -9.88
CA THR A 418 -45.80 11.87 -9.26
C THR A 418 -46.85 12.16 -10.31
N PRO A 419 -48.16 12.00 -10.02
CA PRO A 419 -49.21 12.29 -10.95
C PRO A 419 -49.22 13.76 -11.37
#